data_bf1be54097552faf6748cd03ba680119
#
_entry.id   bf1be54097552faf6748cd03ba680119
#
_cell.length_a   1.000
_cell.length_b   1.000
_cell.length_c   1.000
_cell.angle_alpha   90.00
_cell.angle_beta   90.00
_cell.angle_gamma   90.00
#
_symmetry.space_group_name_H-M   'P 1'
#
loop_
_entity.id
_entity.type
_entity.pdbx_description
1 polymer ?
#
loop_
_entity_poly.entity_id
_entity_poly.type
_entity_poly.pdbx_seq_one_letter_code
_entity_poly.pdbx_strand_id
1 'polypeptide(L)'
;MGVMRPFSPSTPDAALPAVIRLDDYPQLRQIAWHAPGVDTVSPETALGLYERNWRHVDTDLMEATERQLLDALIRVVGKGHLLV
;
A
#
# COMPACT_ATOMS: atom_id res chain seq x y z
N MET A 1 33.17 13.16 4.98
CA MET A 1 32.77 12.92 4.94
C MET A 1 31.76 12.52 5.01
N GLY A 2 31.51 12.32 4.86
CA GLY A 2 30.71 11.83 4.89
C GLY A 2 29.83 11.59 4.78
N VAL A 3 29.67 11.43 4.87
CA VAL A 3 28.88 11.05 4.85
C VAL A 3 27.88 10.62 4.59
N MET A 4 27.65 10.35 4.61
CA MET A 4 26.82 9.83 4.37
C MET A 4 25.79 9.52 4.48
N ARG A 5 25.59 9.36 4.42
CA ARG A 5 24.64 8.94 4.43
C ARG A 5 23.70 8.52 4.47
N PRO A 6 23.48 8.47 4.69
CA PRO A 6 22.64 7.69 4.78
C PRO A 6 21.63 7.39 4.42
N PHE A 7 21.75 7.20 4.06
CA PHE A 7 20.79 6.76 3.80
C PHE A 7 19.99 6.33 3.59
N SER A 8 20.09 6.50 3.71
CA SER A 8 19.36 5.99 3.67
C SER A 8 18.58 5.57 3.19
N PRO A 9 18.81 5.61 3.40
CA PRO A 9 17.92 5.06 3.01
C PRO A 9 16.84 4.92 2.75
N SER A 10 16.72 5.49 2.94
CA SER A 10 15.47 5.38 2.46
C SER A 10 15.22 4.17 1.71
N THR A 11 15.25 3.19 2.30
CA THR A 11 15.00 1.96 1.68
C THR A 11 13.53 1.83 1.38
N PRO A 12 13.14 1.06 0.37
CA PRO A 12 11.73 0.81 0.08
C PRO A 12 11.01 0.19 1.27
N ASP A 13 11.69 -0.63 2.03
CA ASP A 13 11.08 -1.24 3.20
C ASP A 13 10.70 -0.20 4.23
N ALA A 14 11.51 0.83 4.36
CA ALA A 14 11.22 1.88 5.30
C ALA A 14 10.01 2.69 4.85
N ALA A 15 9.69 2.66 3.58
CA ALA A 15 8.55 3.39 3.05
C ALA A 15 7.22 2.67 3.28
N LEU A 16 7.26 1.40 3.66
CA LEU A 16 6.04 0.63 3.89
C LEU A 16 5.74 0.57 5.37
N PRO A 17 4.68 1.24 5.84
CA PRO A 17 4.37 1.24 7.27
C PRO A 17 3.88 -0.11 7.74
N ALA A 18 4.06 -0.38 9.02
CA ALA A 18 3.56 -1.61 9.62
C ALA A 18 2.04 -1.62 9.70
N VAL A 19 1.44 -0.43 9.78
CA VAL A 19 0.00 -0.26 9.86
C VAL A 19 -0.41 0.77 8.81
N ILE A 20 -1.40 0.43 8.00
CA ILE A 20 -1.88 1.27 6.92
C ILE A 20 -3.23 1.85 7.31
N ARG A 21 -3.33 3.17 7.29
CA ARG A 21 -4.56 3.86 7.63
C ARG A 21 -5.42 3.99 6.39
N LEU A 22 -6.61 3.40 6.45
CA LEU A 22 -7.52 3.37 5.30
C LEU A 22 -7.92 4.76 4.84
N ASP A 23 -8.07 5.70 5.78
CA ASP A 23 -8.51 7.05 5.44
C ASP A 23 -7.50 7.81 4.57
N ASP A 24 -6.25 7.39 4.57
CA ASP A 24 -5.22 8.01 3.76
C ASP A 24 -5.22 7.53 2.31
N TYR A 25 -6.02 6.50 2.01
CA TYR A 25 -6.00 5.84 0.69
C TYR A 25 -7.43 5.60 0.22
N PRO A 26 -7.98 6.54 -0.56
CA PRO A 26 -9.42 6.48 -0.92
C PRO A 26 -9.86 5.21 -1.61
N GLN A 27 -9.04 4.68 -2.53
CA GLN A 27 -9.42 3.45 -3.22
C GLN A 27 -9.43 2.27 -2.25
N LEU A 28 -8.42 2.19 -1.38
CA LEU A 28 -8.34 1.14 -0.39
C LEU A 28 -9.52 1.22 0.58
N ARG A 29 -9.84 2.44 1.02
CA ARG A 29 -10.98 2.64 1.91
C ARG A 29 -12.26 2.14 1.27
N GLN A 30 -12.43 2.41 -0.01
CA GLN A 30 -13.62 2.01 -0.73
C GLN A 30 -13.75 0.49 -0.82
N ILE A 31 -12.66 -0.21 -1.10
CA ILE A 31 -12.72 -1.66 -1.24
C ILE A 31 -12.71 -2.40 0.10
N ALA A 32 -12.49 -1.68 1.19
CA ALA A 32 -12.55 -2.25 2.54
C ALA A 32 -13.94 -2.08 3.17
N TRP A 33 -14.96 -1.79 2.37
CA TRP A 33 -16.31 -1.48 2.84
C TRP A 33 -16.92 -2.60 3.68
N HIS A 34 -16.52 -3.83 3.43
CA HIS A 34 -17.09 -4.99 4.12
C HIS A 34 -16.52 -5.18 5.54
N ALA A 35 -15.63 -4.29 5.96
CA ALA A 35 -15.06 -4.35 7.30
C ALA A 35 -15.36 -3.05 8.04
N PRO A 36 -16.63 -2.76 8.35
CA PRO A 36 -17.00 -1.51 9.01
C PRO A 36 -16.35 -1.43 10.38
N GLY A 37 -15.91 -0.22 10.73
CA GLY A 37 -15.25 0.00 12.01
C GLY A 37 -13.76 -0.28 11.98
N VAL A 38 -13.23 -0.79 10.88
CA VAL A 38 -11.80 -1.01 10.73
C VAL A 38 -11.19 0.23 10.10
N ASP A 39 -10.23 0.83 10.77
CA ASP A 39 -9.57 2.04 10.29
C ASP A 39 -8.16 1.76 9.79
N THR A 40 -7.57 0.66 10.17
CA THR A 40 -6.20 0.31 9.82
C THR A 40 -6.12 -1.15 9.44
N VAL A 41 -5.16 -1.47 8.56
CA VAL A 41 -4.91 -2.84 8.16
C VAL A 41 -3.40 -3.06 8.07
N SER A 42 -2.99 -4.32 8.12
CA SER A 42 -1.59 -4.67 7.88
C SER A 42 -1.28 -4.57 6.39
N PRO A 43 -0.01 -4.49 6.01
CA PRO A 43 0.36 -4.50 4.60
C PRO A 43 -0.15 -5.74 3.86
N GLU A 44 -0.07 -6.91 4.47
CA GLU A 44 -0.56 -8.13 3.85
C GLU A 44 -2.06 -8.07 3.58
N THR A 45 -2.81 -7.57 4.55
CA THR A 45 -4.25 -7.42 4.40
C THR A 45 -4.56 -6.40 3.30
N ALA A 46 -3.82 -5.30 3.27
CA ALA A 46 -4.04 -4.27 2.25
C ALA A 46 -3.82 -4.82 0.85
N LEU A 47 -2.73 -5.54 0.62
CA LEU A 47 -2.49 -6.12 -0.70
C LEU A 47 -3.58 -7.11 -1.06
N GLY A 48 -4.01 -7.93 -0.10
CA GLY A 48 -5.09 -8.89 -0.34
C GLY A 48 -6.39 -8.21 -0.72
N LEU A 49 -6.69 -7.07 -0.11
CA LEU A 49 -7.88 -6.30 -0.46
C LEU A 49 -7.80 -5.80 -1.90
N TYR A 50 -6.65 -5.26 -2.31
CA TYR A 50 -6.47 -4.83 -3.69
C TYR A 50 -6.64 -5.99 -4.65
N GLU A 51 -6.04 -7.13 -4.35
CA GLU A 51 -6.10 -8.29 -5.25
C GLU A 51 -7.51 -8.82 -5.42
N ARG A 52 -8.23 -8.98 -4.31
CA ARG A 52 -9.58 -9.52 -4.35
C ARG A 52 -10.59 -8.58 -4.99
N ASN A 53 -10.31 -7.29 -4.93
CA ASN A 53 -11.23 -6.28 -5.43
C ASN A 53 -10.66 -5.50 -6.60
N TRP A 54 -9.71 -6.07 -7.30
CA TRP A 54 -8.97 -5.35 -8.35
C TRP A 54 -9.89 -4.73 -9.40
N ARG A 55 -10.99 -5.42 -9.73
CA ARG A 55 -11.93 -4.90 -10.71
C ARG A 55 -12.57 -3.58 -10.28
N HIS A 56 -12.58 -3.31 -8.99
CA HIS A 56 -13.16 -2.09 -8.43
C HIS A 56 -12.12 -1.03 -8.15
N VAL A 57 -10.87 -1.30 -8.42
CA VAL A 57 -9.78 -0.34 -8.19
C VAL A 57 -9.56 0.44 -9.46
N ASP A 58 -9.69 1.76 -9.35
CA ASP A 58 -9.52 2.64 -10.51
C ASP A 58 -8.13 3.23 -10.46
N THR A 59 -7.19 2.61 -11.17
CA THR A 59 -5.81 3.06 -11.15
C THR A 59 -5.62 4.41 -11.82
N ASP A 60 -6.53 4.78 -12.71
CA ASP A 60 -6.45 6.08 -13.38
C ASP A 60 -6.80 7.22 -12.43
N LEU A 61 -7.67 6.95 -11.44
CA LEU A 61 -8.06 7.94 -10.45
C LEU A 61 -7.25 7.83 -9.18
N MET A 62 -6.38 6.85 -9.08
CA MET A 62 -5.59 6.63 -7.87
C MET A 62 -4.59 7.75 -7.68
N GLU A 63 -4.60 8.35 -6.51
CA GLU A 63 -3.68 9.42 -6.20
C GLU A 63 -2.25 8.89 -6.10
N ALA A 64 -1.28 9.80 -6.27
CA ALA A 64 0.13 9.41 -6.27
C ALA A 64 0.53 8.71 -4.98
N THR A 65 0.02 9.18 -3.84
CA THR A 65 0.34 8.59 -2.55
C THR A 65 -0.12 7.14 -2.48
N GLU A 66 -1.33 6.88 -2.97
CA GLU A 66 -1.86 5.52 -2.95
C GLU A 66 -1.15 4.63 -3.96
N ARG A 67 -0.81 5.19 -5.12
CA ARG A 67 -0.05 4.43 -6.12
C ARG A 67 1.31 4.00 -5.57
N GLN A 68 1.96 4.89 -4.82
CA GLN A 68 3.22 4.56 -4.17
C GLN A 68 3.04 3.45 -3.14
N LEU A 69 1.93 3.50 -2.39
CA LEU A 69 1.62 2.44 -1.44
C LEU A 69 1.44 1.10 -2.17
N LEU A 70 0.64 1.10 -3.23
CA LEU A 70 0.37 -0.12 -3.98
C LEU A 70 1.66 -0.69 -4.56
N ASP A 71 2.51 0.16 -5.13
CA ASP A 71 3.80 -0.29 -5.66
C ASP A 71 4.66 -0.92 -4.57
N ALA A 72 4.69 -0.30 -3.38
CA ALA A 72 5.46 -0.84 -2.27
C ALA A 72 4.89 -2.16 -1.78
N LEU A 73 3.56 -2.29 -1.74
CA LEU A 73 2.91 -3.53 -1.34
C LEU A 73 3.26 -4.66 -2.30
N ILE A 74 3.20 -4.39 -3.60
CA ILE A 74 3.54 -5.39 -4.59
C ILE A 74 4.99 -5.81 -4.44
N ARG A 75 5.88 -4.84 -4.24
CA ARG A 75 7.31 -5.12 -4.19
C ARG A 75 7.69 -5.87 -2.91
N VAL A 76 7.16 -5.45 -1.76
CA VAL A 76 7.58 -5.98 -0.47
C VAL A 76 6.76 -7.20 -0.08
N VAL A 77 5.44 -7.08 -0.09
CA VAL A 77 4.56 -8.17 0.32
C VAL A 77 4.39 -9.19 -0.79
N GLY A 78 4.14 -8.70 -2.00
CA GLY A 78 3.89 -9.55 -3.16
C GLY A 78 5.16 -10.03 -3.84
N LYS A 79 6.32 -9.55 -3.40
CA LYS A 79 7.63 -9.92 -3.95
C LYS A 79 7.68 -9.69 -5.45
N GLY A 80 7.08 -8.58 -5.89
CA GLY A 80 7.06 -8.20 -7.28
C GLY A 80 5.88 -8.72 -8.07
N HIS A 81 4.94 -9.39 -7.44
CA HIS A 81 3.78 -9.98 -8.12
C HIS A 81 2.47 -9.45 -7.54
N LEU A 82 1.54 -9.21 -8.43
CA LEU A 82 0.16 -8.88 -8.05
C LEU A 82 -0.71 -10.00 -8.61
N LEU A 83 -1.43 -10.69 -7.73
CA LEU A 83 -2.19 -11.88 -8.09
C LEU A 83 -3.61 -11.50 -8.53
N VAL A 84 -3.72 -10.97 -9.73
CA VAL A 84 -5.01 -10.56 -10.29
C VAL A 84 -5.24 -11.14 -11.66
#